data_edb8503bc28cbee8b291f52cf232852c
#
_entry.id   edb8503bc28cbee8b291f52cf232852c
#
_cell.length_a   1.000
_cell.length_b   1.000
_cell.length_c   1.000
_cell.angle_alpha   90.00
_cell.angle_beta   90.00
_cell.angle_gamma   90.00
#
_symmetry.space_group_name_H-M   'P 1'
#
loop_
_entity.id
_entity.type
_entity.pdbx_description
1 polymer ?
#
loop_
_entity_poly.entity_id
_entity_poly.type
_entity_poly.pdbx_seq_one_letter_code
_entity_poly.pdbx_strand_id
1 'polypeptide(L)'
;MKTRFNQSLCIAAAFVALLAAIELLDRSLHLQLHHFGVYPLDPVGLRGILLAPLIHGSWYHLLSNGFALLVLGTTLLYGYPRASKPVLALVYIGSGIGVWLFARHSYHFGASGLAHGMMFFIFTTGILRRDKMSVALSLIVFLLYGNMLWSIFPQEPGISYESHFFGAVTGVLAAFLFRDYDPAPPVKTYDWEDEETASDAHKPLDDLQD
;
A
#
# COMPACT_ATOMS: atom_id res chain seq x y z
N MET A 1 -16.67 -11.90 8.26
CA MET A 1 -16.20 -10.51 8.04
C MET A 1 -15.46 -9.93 9.24
N LYS A 2 -16.07 -9.82 10.42
CA LYS A 2 -15.42 -9.24 11.62
C LYS A 2 -14.09 -9.91 11.99
N THR A 3 -14.01 -11.23 11.97
CA THR A 3 -12.81 -11.99 12.33
C THR A 3 -11.62 -11.66 11.43
N ARG A 4 -11.85 -11.55 10.11
CA ARG A 4 -10.79 -11.24 9.14
C ARG A 4 -10.29 -9.80 9.27
N PHE A 5 -11.19 -8.84 9.48
CA PHE A 5 -10.79 -7.45 9.74
C PHE A 5 -9.92 -7.35 10.99
N ASN A 6 -10.35 -7.99 12.09
CA ASN A 6 -9.57 -8.00 13.34
C ASN A 6 -8.19 -8.65 13.15
N GLN A 7 -8.10 -9.75 12.39
CA GLN A 7 -6.81 -10.37 12.07
C GLN A 7 -5.90 -9.43 11.27
N SER A 8 -6.43 -8.75 10.25
CA SER A 8 -5.67 -7.78 9.45
C SER A 8 -5.16 -6.62 10.31
N LEU A 9 -6.03 -6.08 11.18
CA LEU A 9 -5.67 -5.03 12.12
C LEU A 9 -4.60 -5.51 13.12
N CYS A 10 -4.74 -6.71 13.68
CA CYS A 10 -3.75 -7.26 14.61
C CYS A 10 -2.38 -7.46 13.94
N ILE A 11 -2.33 -7.93 12.67
CA ILE A 11 -1.07 -8.09 11.94
C ILE A 11 -0.41 -6.72 11.70
N ALA A 12 -1.17 -5.73 11.24
CA ALA A 12 -0.65 -4.38 11.01
C ALA A 12 -0.17 -3.74 12.34
N ALA A 13 -0.96 -3.87 13.42
CA ALA A 13 -0.61 -3.37 14.74
C ALA A 13 0.64 -4.05 15.32
N ALA A 14 0.78 -5.37 15.14
CA ALA A 14 1.97 -6.11 15.57
C ALA A 14 3.23 -5.64 14.83
N PHE A 15 3.13 -5.34 13.53
CA PHE A 15 4.24 -4.77 12.78
C PHE A 15 4.62 -3.37 13.29
N VAL A 16 3.64 -2.49 13.52
CA VAL A 16 3.90 -1.16 14.10
C VAL A 16 4.50 -1.25 15.50
N ALA A 17 4.02 -2.19 16.33
CA ALA A 17 4.59 -2.43 17.65
C ALA A 17 6.06 -2.92 17.57
N LEU A 18 6.38 -3.77 16.59
CA LEU A 18 7.77 -4.17 16.33
C LEU A 18 8.65 -2.96 15.98
N LEU A 19 8.19 -2.07 15.11
CA LEU A 19 8.92 -0.85 14.76
C LEU A 19 9.14 0.03 15.99
N ALA A 20 8.12 0.18 16.86
CA ALA A 20 8.23 0.94 18.11
C ALA A 20 9.24 0.30 19.08
N ALA A 21 9.28 -1.02 19.17
CA ALA A 21 10.26 -1.72 20.00
C ALA A 21 11.70 -1.52 19.47
N ILE A 22 11.90 -1.56 18.15
CA ILE A 22 13.21 -1.32 17.53
C ILE A 22 13.67 0.13 17.79
N GLU A 23 12.80 1.12 17.59
CA GLU A 23 13.12 2.53 17.86
C GLU A 23 13.43 2.77 19.35
N LEU A 24 12.68 2.13 20.25
CA LEU A 24 12.95 2.21 21.70
C LEU A 24 14.33 1.64 22.03
N LEU A 25 14.68 0.48 21.47
CA LEU A 25 15.99 -0.14 21.68
C LEU A 25 17.12 0.70 21.10
N ASP A 26 16.97 1.22 19.88
CA ASP A 26 17.97 2.09 19.25
C ASP A 26 18.28 3.30 20.12
N ARG A 27 17.23 3.97 20.61
CA ARG A 27 17.41 5.16 21.47
C ARG A 27 17.94 4.84 22.85
N SER A 28 17.45 3.77 23.48
CA SER A 28 17.86 3.43 24.85
C SER A 28 19.30 2.94 24.93
N LEU A 29 19.77 2.26 23.86
CA LEU A 29 21.11 1.67 23.80
C LEU A 29 22.07 2.44 22.89
N HIS A 30 21.63 3.54 22.28
CA HIS A 30 22.42 4.37 21.36
C HIS A 30 23.06 3.57 20.21
N LEU A 31 22.29 2.63 19.60
CA LEU A 31 22.81 1.68 18.61
C LEU A 31 23.13 2.30 17.27
N GLN A 32 22.59 3.49 16.98
CA GLN A 32 22.75 4.22 15.70
C GLN A 32 22.34 3.37 14.49
N LEU A 33 21.19 2.71 14.58
CA LEU A 33 20.70 1.77 13.55
C LEU A 33 20.52 2.41 12.17
N HIS A 34 20.47 3.75 12.06
CA HIS A 34 20.40 4.46 10.78
C HIS A 34 21.54 4.08 9.81
N HIS A 35 22.70 3.64 10.30
CA HIS A 35 23.78 3.10 9.48
C HIS A 35 23.45 1.76 8.78
N PHE A 36 22.37 1.10 9.17
CA PHE A 36 21.84 -0.09 8.49
C PHE A 36 20.78 0.26 7.43
N GLY A 37 20.56 1.55 7.17
CA GLY A 37 19.76 2.02 6.05
C GLY A 37 20.32 1.61 4.69
N VAL A 38 19.54 1.80 3.63
CA VAL A 38 20.04 1.66 2.26
C VAL A 38 21.04 2.80 1.99
N TYR A 39 22.24 2.46 1.57
CA TYR A 39 23.20 3.42 1.04
C TYR A 39 23.45 3.11 -0.45
N PRO A 40 23.12 4.05 -1.35
CA PRO A 40 23.13 3.80 -2.79
C PRO A 40 24.50 3.39 -3.34
N LEU A 41 24.49 2.37 -4.20
CA LEU A 41 25.64 1.83 -4.94
C LEU A 41 26.79 1.29 -4.06
N ASP A 42 26.60 1.22 -2.75
CA ASP A 42 27.56 0.61 -1.81
C ASP A 42 27.12 -0.83 -1.50
N PRO A 43 27.99 -1.84 -1.64
CA PRO A 43 27.67 -3.23 -1.30
C PRO A 43 27.20 -3.40 0.15
N VAL A 44 27.73 -2.63 1.12
CA VAL A 44 27.29 -2.66 2.51
C VAL A 44 25.88 -2.12 2.64
N GLY A 45 25.48 -1.16 1.80
CA GLY A 45 24.14 -0.58 1.74
C GLY A 45 23.06 -1.55 1.29
N LEU A 46 23.40 -2.68 0.63
CA LEU A 46 22.45 -3.72 0.23
C LEU A 46 21.68 -4.33 1.41
N ARG A 47 22.30 -4.44 2.59
CA ARG A 47 21.61 -4.90 3.81
C ARG A 47 20.42 -4.02 4.17
N GLY A 48 20.49 -2.75 3.81
CA GLY A 48 19.43 -1.78 4.03
C GLY A 48 18.15 -2.11 3.26
N ILE A 49 18.21 -2.85 2.14
CA ILE A 49 17.00 -3.30 1.44
C ILE A 49 16.07 -4.08 2.38
N LEU A 50 16.64 -4.87 3.28
CA LEU A 50 15.89 -5.64 4.27
C LEU A 50 15.69 -4.90 5.59
N LEU A 51 16.63 -4.06 6.02
CA LEU A 51 16.62 -3.49 7.36
C LEU A 51 16.05 -2.07 7.41
N ALA A 52 16.21 -1.27 6.36
CA ALA A 52 15.78 0.12 6.33
C ALA A 52 14.31 0.36 6.70
N PRO A 53 13.34 -0.46 6.25
CA PRO A 53 11.94 -0.26 6.63
C PRO A 53 11.65 -0.48 8.12
N LEU A 54 12.56 -1.09 8.86
CA LEU A 54 12.44 -1.34 10.30
C LEU A 54 12.99 -0.19 11.15
N ILE A 55 13.77 0.71 10.57
CA ILE A 55 14.56 1.73 11.27
C ILE A 55 13.89 3.09 11.12
N HIS A 56 13.83 3.85 12.21
CA HIS A 56 13.28 5.21 12.21
C HIS A 56 14.26 6.17 12.91
N GLY A 57 14.27 7.42 12.48
CA GLY A 57 15.20 8.43 13.03
C GLY A 57 14.59 9.27 14.14
N SER A 58 13.28 9.16 14.37
CA SER A 58 12.56 9.88 15.41
C SER A 58 11.21 9.25 15.72
N TRP A 59 10.70 9.47 16.95
CA TRP A 59 9.34 9.09 17.30
C TRP A 59 8.29 9.70 16.39
N TYR A 60 8.49 10.95 15.95
CA TYR A 60 7.59 11.61 15.01
C TYR A 60 7.56 10.85 13.66
N HIS A 61 8.74 10.50 13.13
CA HIS A 61 8.87 9.73 11.90
C HIS A 61 8.19 8.34 12.02
N LEU A 62 8.44 7.66 13.15
CA LEU A 62 7.80 6.36 13.43
C LEU A 62 6.29 6.47 13.57
N LEU A 63 5.76 7.46 14.29
CA LEU A 63 4.31 7.61 14.48
C LEU A 63 3.61 7.94 13.17
N SER A 64 4.21 8.82 12.34
CA SER A 64 3.68 9.15 11.02
C SER A 64 3.59 7.91 10.12
N ASN A 65 4.68 7.13 10.04
CA ASN A 65 4.68 5.87 9.30
C ASN A 65 3.76 4.82 9.93
N GLY A 66 3.77 4.69 11.24
CA GLY A 66 2.99 3.71 11.98
C GLY A 66 1.50 3.87 11.76
N PHE A 67 1.00 5.10 11.76
CA PHE A 67 -0.41 5.37 11.47
C PHE A 67 -0.76 4.99 10.02
N ALA A 68 0.07 5.37 9.06
CA ALA A 68 -0.13 4.99 7.66
C ALA A 68 -0.08 3.47 7.47
N LEU A 69 0.91 2.78 8.07
CA LEU A 69 1.03 1.32 8.01
C LEU A 69 -0.16 0.60 8.65
N LEU A 70 -0.67 1.12 9.77
CA LEU A 70 -1.84 0.53 10.44
C LEU A 70 -3.07 0.58 9.54
N VAL A 71 -3.35 1.73 8.94
CA VAL A 71 -4.53 1.91 8.07
C VAL A 71 -4.35 1.21 6.73
N LEU A 72 -3.26 1.50 6.02
CA LEU A 72 -3.01 0.96 4.68
C LEU A 72 -2.74 -0.55 4.73
N GLY A 73 -1.99 -1.04 5.72
CA GLY A 73 -1.73 -2.45 5.94
C GLY A 73 -3.02 -3.21 6.25
N THR A 74 -3.88 -2.69 7.13
CA THR A 74 -5.19 -3.29 7.42
C THR A 74 -6.05 -3.32 6.16
N THR A 75 -6.09 -2.23 5.41
CA THR A 75 -6.87 -2.12 4.16
C THR A 75 -6.39 -3.13 3.12
N LEU A 76 -5.07 -3.25 2.93
CA LEU A 76 -4.48 -4.20 2.00
C LEU A 76 -4.77 -5.65 2.41
N LEU A 77 -4.49 -6.02 3.66
CA LEU A 77 -4.68 -7.39 4.16
C LEU A 77 -6.15 -7.81 4.17
N TYR A 78 -7.06 -6.87 4.46
CA TYR A 78 -8.50 -7.12 4.49
C TYR A 78 -9.10 -7.15 3.08
N GLY A 79 -8.80 -6.14 2.26
CA GLY A 79 -9.39 -5.96 0.94
C GLY A 79 -8.82 -6.91 -0.12
N TYR A 80 -7.52 -7.24 -0.01
CA TYR A 80 -6.78 -8.02 -1.01
C TYR A 80 -5.97 -9.16 -0.37
N PRO A 81 -6.62 -10.12 0.30
CA PRO A 81 -5.92 -11.13 1.12
C PRO A 81 -5.02 -12.08 0.34
N ARG A 82 -5.31 -12.34 -0.95
CA ARG A 82 -4.47 -13.19 -1.79
C ARG A 82 -3.32 -12.38 -2.39
N ALA A 83 -3.60 -11.16 -2.84
CA ALA A 83 -2.61 -10.26 -3.41
C ALA A 83 -1.69 -9.64 -2.35
N SER A 84 -2.13 -9.48 -1.10
CA SER A 84 -1.38 -8.75 -0.06
C SER A 84 0.05 -9.25 0.12
N LYS A 85 0.27 -10.57 0.17
CA LYS A 85 1.61 -11.14 0.39
C LYS A 85 2.59 -10.83 -0.75
N PRO A 86 2.29 -11.15 -2.03
CA PRO A 86 3.19 -10.80 -3.13
C PRO A 86 3.33 -9.29 -3.31
N VAL A 87 2.29 -8.50 -3.06
CA VAL A 87 2.35 -7.03 -3.09
C VAL A 87 3.34 -6.50 -2.04
N LEU A 88 3.20 -6.93 -0.77
CA LEU A 88 4.11 -6.52 0.30
C LEU A 88 5.56 -6.93 -0.01
N ALA A 89 5.79 -8.14 -0.52
CA ALA A 89 7.12 -8.61 -0.89
C ALA A 89 7.71 -7.75 -2.03
N LEU A 90 6.94 -7.51 -3.10
CA LEU A 90 7.41 -6.71 -4.24
C LEU A 90 7.69 -5.26 -3.82
N VAL A 91 6.80 -4.63 -3.06
CA VAL A 91 6.99 -3.25 -2.61
C VAL A 91 8.17 -3.13 -1.66
N TYR A 92 8.29 -4.05 -0.69
CA TYR A 92 9.37 -4.04 0.30
C TYR A 92 10.75 -4.12 -0.37
N ILE A 93 10.93 -5.12 -1.22
CA ILE A 93 12.21 -5.38 -1.88
C ILE A 93 12.43 -4.40 -3.03
N GLY A 94 11.42 -4.16 -3.85
CA GLY A 94 11.52 -3.34 -5.05
C GLY A 94 11.79 -1.86 -4.74
N SER A 95 11.15 -1.31 -3.70
CA SER A 95 11.47 0.06 -3.26
C SER A 95 12.91 0.18 -2.77
N GLY A 96 13.39 -0.80 -1.98
CA GLY A 96 14.77 -0.83 -1.49
C GLY A 96 15.80 -0.96 -2.62
N ILE A 97 15.54 -1.82 -3.62
CA ILE A 97 16.38 -1.95 -4.82
C ILE A 97 16.40 -0.63 -5.61
N GLY A 98 15.24 -0.01 -5.82
CA GLY A 98 15.16 1.27 -6.52
C GLY A 98 15.97 2.38 -5.84
N VAL A 99 15.87 2.46 -4.52
CA VAL A 99 16.66 3.39 -3.70
C VAL A 99 18.15 3.06 -3.84
N TRP A 100 18.54 1.80 -3.73
CA TRP A 100 19.95 1.41 -3.83
C TRP A 100 20.56 1.76 -5.19
N LEU A 101 19.81 1.62 -6.29
CA LEU A 101 20.29 1.89 -7.65
C LEU A 101 20.33 3.38 -8.01
N PHE A 102 19.39 4.18 -7.52
CA PHE A 102 19.11 5.49 -8.12
C PHE A 102 19.01 6.66 -7.12
N ALA A 103 19.02 6.40 -5.81
CA ALA A 103 18.90 7.48 -4.85
C ALA A 103 20.19 8.28 -4.66
N ARG A 104 20.08 9.45 -4.05
CA ARG A 104 21.25 10.26 -3.66
C ARG A 104 22.09 9.55 -2.60
N HIS A 105 23.40 9.87 -2.57
CA HIS A 105 24.35 9.30 -1.61
C HIS A 105 24.08 9.76 -0.17
N SER A 106 23.19 9.05 0.50
CA SER A 106 22.87 9.21 1.92
C SER A 106 22.26 7.90 2.46
N TYR A 107 22.15 7.76 3.78
CA TYR A 107 21.41 6.65 4.36
C TYR A 107 19.91 6.90 4.22
N HIS A 108 19.20 5.95 3.56
CA HIS A 108 17.76 5.95 3.41
C HIS A 108 17.16 4.90 4.34
N PHE A 109 16.25 5.29 5.22
CA PHE A 109 15.59 4.41 6.18
C PHE A 109 14.19 4.90 6.51
N GLY A 110 13.36 4.01 7.04
CA GLY A 110 11.96 4.26 7.35
C GLY A 110 11.02 3.37 6.53
N ALA A 111 9.84 3.13 7.07
CA ALA A 111 8.81 2.32 6.41
C ALA A 111 7.96 3.10 5.39
N SER A 112 8.32 4.34 5.10
CA SER A 112 7.52 5.22 4.22
C SER A 112 7.43 4.71 2.78
N GLY A 113 8.49 4.08 2.24
CA GLY A 113 8.44 3.43 0.93
C GLY A 113 7.40 2.31 0.87
N LEU A 114 7.29 1.50 1.94
CA LEU A 114 6.26 0.48 2.06
C LEU A 114 4.85 1.09 2.15
N ALA A 115 4.67 2.17 2.92
CA ALA A 115 3.40 2.87 3.02
C ALA A 115 2.96 3.45 1.66
N HIS A 116 3.87 4.10 0.92
CA HIS A 116 3.60 4.60 -0.44
C HIS A 116 3.22 3.48 -1.39
N GLY A 117 3.96 2.36 -1.37
CA GLY A 117 3.65 1.22 -2.21
C GLY A 117 2.27 0.64 -1.96
N MET A 118 1.86 0.48 -0.69
CA MET A 118 0.51 0.05 -0.34
C MET A 118 -0.56 1.04 -0.80
N MET A 119 -0.34 2.34 -0.56
CA MET A 119 -1.26 3.40 -0.99
C MET A 119 -1.46 3.36 -2.51
N PHE A 120 -0.38 3.36 -3.28
CA PHE A 120 -0.43 3.36 -4.74
C PHE A 120 -1.01 2.05 -5.30
N PHE A 121 -0.73 0.88 -4.67
CA PHE A 121 -1.37 -0.37 -5.04
C PHE A 121 -2.89 -0.30 -4.90
N ILE A 122 -3.38 0.09 -3.72
CA ILE A 122 -4.82 0.15 -3.43
C ILE A 122 -5.51 1.14 -4.37
N PHE A 123 -4.93 2.33 -4.54
CA PHE A 123 -5.48 3.38 -5.39
C PHE A 123 -5.55 2.94 -6.85
N THR A 124 -4.43 2.44 -7.40
CA THR A 124 -4.35 1.99 -8.80
C THR A 124 -5.27 0.79 -9.05
N THR A 125 -5.35 -0.16 -8.09
CA THR A 125 -6.24 -1.32 -8.21
C THR A 125 -7.70 -0.89 -8.29
N GLY A 126 -8.12 0.13 -7.53
CA GLY A 126 -9.48 0.67 -7.62
C GLY A 126 -9.81 1.23 -9.00
N ILE A 127 -8.86 1.93 -9.64
CA ILE A 127 -9.00 2.47 -11.00
C ILE A 127 -9.09 1.34 -12.05
N LEU A 128 -8.26 0.29 -11.89
CA LEU A 128 -8.15 -0.80 -12.85
C LEU A 128 -9.32 -1.78 -12.76
N ARG A 129 -9.71 -2.19 -11.55
CA ARG A 129 -10.74 -3.22 -11.33
C ARG A 129 -12.16 -2.69 -11.47
N ARG A 130 -12.41 -1.49 -10.98
CA ARG A 130 -13.72 -0.81 -11.01
C ARG A 130 -14.86 -1.55 -10.30
N ASP A 131 -14.58 -2.61 -9.53
CA ASP A 131 -15.59 -3.21 -8.67
C ASP A 131 -15.87 -2.31 -7.45
N LYS A 132 -17.09 -2.41 -6.91
CA LYS A 132 -17.58 -1.55 -5.82
C LYS A 132 -16.64 -1.49 -4.61
N MET A 133 -16.04 -2.63 -4.24
CA MET A 133 -15.15 -2.72 -3.08
C MET A 133 -13.81 -2.04 -3.38
N SER A 134 -13.19 -2.35 -4.51
CA SER A 134 -11.90 -1.76 -4.90
C SER A 134 -11.99 -0.25 -5.07
N VAL A 135 -13.09 0.26 -5.68
CA VAL A 135 -13.35 1.70 -5.81
C VAL A 135 -13.53 2.34 -4.44
N ALA A 136 -14.34 1.74 -3.56
CA ALA A 136 -14.56 2.30 -2.22
C ALA A 136 -13.26 2.38 -1.42
N LEU A 137 -12.43 1.31 -1.42
CA LEU A 137 -11.14 1.31 -0.73
C LEU A 137 -10.18 2.35 -1.32
N SER A 138 -10.12 2.50 -2.65
CA SER A 138 -9.27 3.49 -3.30
C SER A 138 -9.67 4.92 -2.96
N LEU A 139 -10.97 5.22 -2.91
CA LEU A 139 -11.48 6.54 -2.52
C LEU A 139 -11.17 6.86 -1.06
N ILE A 140 -11.38 5.90 -0.15
CA ILE A 140 -11.03 6.07 1.27
C ILE A 140 -9.53 6.35 1.43
N VAL A 141 -8.69 5.54 0.79
CA VAL A 141 -7.23 5.69 0.86
C VAL A 141 -6.79 7.02 0.23
N PHE A 142 -7.38 7.42 -0.89
CA PHE A 142 -7.09 8.72 -1.51
C PHE A 142 -7.51 9.89 -0.62
N LEU A 143 -8.69 9.82 0.02
CA LEU A 143 -9.16 10.87 0.94
C LEU A 143 -8.23 11.03 2.14
N LEU A 144 -7.74 9.92 2.72
CA LEU A 144 -6.91 9.96 3.92
C LEU A 144 -5.43 10.25 3.62
N TYR A 145 -4.93 9.77 2.49
CA TYR A 145 -3.49 9.73 2.17
C TYR A 145 -3.13 10.34 0.81
N GLY A 146 -4.06 11.01 0.13
CA GLY A 146 -3.80 11.63 -1.18
C GLY A 146 -2.68 12.67 -1.18
N ASN A 147 -2.40 13.29 -0.03
CA ASN A 147 -1.26 14.19 0.14
C ASN A 147 0.10 13.47 -0.05
N MET A 148 0.19 12.15 0.16
CA MET A 148 1.39 11.37 -0.11
C MET A 148 1.81 11.40 -1.58
N LEU A 149 0.89 11.75 -2.51
CA LEU A 149 1.22 11.95 -3.93
C LEU A 149 2.30 13.01 -4.14
N TRP A 150 2.30 14.05 -3.31
CA TRP A 150 3.27 15.14 -3.43
C TRP A 150 4.62 14.80 -2.82
N SER A 151 4.65 13.91 -1.85
CA SER A 151 5.90 13.54 -1.15
C SER A 151 6.82 12.61 -1.96
N ILE A 152 6.40 12.14 -3.15
CA ILE A 152 7.28 11.45 -4.10
C ILE A 152 8.22 12.40 -4.84
N PHE A 153 8.00 13.71 -4.73
CA PHE A 153 8.87 14.75 -5.28
C PHE A 153 9.78 15.32 -4.20
N PRO A 154 10.94 15.88 -4.57
CA PRO A 154 11.82 16.55 -3.62
C PRO A 154 11.10 17.72 -2.94
N GLN A 155 11.01 17.69 -1.60
CA GLN A 155 10.38 18.77 -0.82
C GLN A 155 11.31 19.26 0.29
N GLU A 156 11.64 18.41 1.26
CA GLU A 156 12.39 18.79 2.43
C GLU A 156 13.74 18.07 2.52
N PRO A 157 14.82 18.76 2.92
CA PRO A 157 16.08 18.11 3.26
C PRO A 157 15.87 17.12 4.42
N GLY A 158 16.37 15.89 4.27
CA GLY A 158 16.25 14.84 5.29
C GLY A 158 15.11 13.84 5.06
N ILE A 159 14.15 14.12 4.19
CA ILE A 159 13.14 13.14 3.76
C ILE A 159 13.67 12.39 2.54
N SER A 160 13.54 11.08 2.56
CA SER A 160 13.86 10.22 1.40
C SER A 160 12.67 10.18 0.45
N TYR A 161 12.50 11.22 -0.38
CA TYR A 161 11.49 11.20 -1.42
C TYR A 161 11.72 10.07 -2.44
N GLU A 162 12.96 9.61 -2.57
CA GLU A 162 13.32 8.48 -3.44
C GLU A 162 12.66 7.18 -2.93
N SER A 163 12.65 6.94 -1.61
CA SER A 163 11.94 5.79 -1.05
C SER A 163 10.43 5.87 -1.32
N HIS A 164 9.85 7.07 -1.25
CA HIS A 164 8.45 7.32 -1.58
C HIS A 164 8.18 7.04 -3.07
N PHE A 165 9.02 7.57 -3.95
CA PHE A 165 8.91 7.39 -5.40
C PHE A 165 9.01 5.92 -5.79
N PHE A 166 10.06 5.20 -5.36
CA PHE A 166 10.20 3.79 -5.70
C PHE A 166 9.16 2.90 -5.03
N GLY A 167 8.69 3.28 -3.83
CA GLY A 167 7.50 2.68 -3.22
C GLY A 167 6.28 2.83 -4.11
N ALA A 168 5.99 4.04 -4.58
CA ALA A 168 4.88 4.32 -5.49
C ALA A 168 4.98 3.54 -6.80
N VAL A 169 6.15 3.55 -7.46
CA VAL A 169 6.39 2.80 -8.71
C VAL A 169 6.15 1.31 -8.52
N THR A 170 6.68 0.72 -7.46
CA THR A 170 6.50 -0.71 -7.18
C THR A 170 5.06 -1.04 -6.79
N GLY A 171 4.35 -0.13 -6.11
CA GLY A 171 2.92 -0.26 -5.81
C GLY A 171 2.05 -0.25 -7.06
N VAL A 172 2.31 0.66 -7.99
CA VAL A 172 1.63 0.68 -9.31
C VAL A 172 1.91 -0.59 -10.08
N LEU A 173 3.18 -1.01 -10.16
CA LEU A 173 3.56 -2.26 -10.83
C LEU A 173 2.85 -3.47 -10.21
N ALA A 174 2.80 -3.53 -8.87
CA ALA A 174 2.09 -4.57 -8.15
C ALA A 174 0.59 -4.61 -8.51
N ALA A 175 -0.05 -3.45 -8.70
CA ALA A 175 -1.45 -3.39 -9.11
C ALA A 175 -1.67 -4.01 -10.50
N PHE A 176 -0.80 -3.76 -11.46
CA PHE A 176 -0.88 -4.41 -12.77
C PHE A 176 -0.67 -5.92 -12.70
N LEU A 177 0.23 -6.40 -11.84
CA LEU A 177 0.58 -7.81 -11.71
C LEU A 177 -0.44 -8.62 -10.89
N PHE A 178 -1.01 -8.04 -9.83
CA PHE A 178 -1.73 -8.80 -8.80
C PHE A 178 -3.19 -8.39 -8.60
N ARG A 179 -3.74 -7.41 -9.36
CA ARG A 179 -5.13 -6.95 -9.20
C ARG A 179 -6.17 -8.08 -9.28
N ASP A 180 -5.90 -9.09 -10.09
CA ASP A 180 -6.86 -10.18 -10.36
C ASP A 180 -6.66 -11.40 -9.43
N TYR A 181 -5.73 -11.34 -8.48
CA TYR A 181 -5.49 -12.43 -7.52
C TYR A 181 -6.65 -12.62 -6.55
N ASP A 182 -7.36 -11.56 -6.20
CA ASP A 182 -8.56 -11.63 -5.38
C ASP A 182 -9.80 -11.55 -6.29
N PRO A 183 -10.76 -12.51 -6.15
CA PRO A 183 -11.97 -12.47 -6.95
C PRO A 183 -12.79 -11.21 -6.64
N ALA A 184 -13.42 -10.65 -7.66
CA ALA A 184 -14.39 -9.59 -7.47
C ALA A 184 -15.55 -10.09 -6.60
N PRO A 185 -16.12 -9.27 -5.71
CA PRO A 185 -17.33 -9.63 -4.99
C PRO A 185 -18.45 -9.98 -5.98
N PRO A 186 -19.28 -11.00 -5.66
CA PRO A 186 -20.41 -11.33 -6.51
C PRO A 186 -21.33 -10.11 -6.68
N VAL A 187 -21.75 -9.86 -7.90
CA VAL A 187 -22.75 -8.84 -8.20
C VAL A 187 -24.06 -9.29 -7.55
N LYS A 188 -24.63 -8.46 -6.69
CA LYS A 188 -25.98 -8.73 -6.19
C LYS A 188 -26.95 -8.49 -7.34
N THR A 189 -27.59 -9.52 -7.81
CA THR A 189 -28.80 -9.45 -8.64
C THR A 189 -30.00 -9.31 -7.71
N TYR A 190 -30.93 -8.44 -8.06
CA TYR A 190 -32.16 -8.23 -7.31
C TYR A 190 -33.32 -8.81 -8.13
N ASP A 191 -34.29 -9.43 -7.49
CA ASP A 191 -35.40 -10.12 -8.13
C ASP A 191 -36.19 -9.25 -9.13
N TRP A 192 -36.23 -7.92 -8.89
CA TRP A 192 -36.87 -6.99 -9.84
C TRP A 192 -36.10 -6.78 -11.17
N GLU A 193 -34.77 -7.04 -11.20
CA GLU A 193 -33.96 -6.97 -12.44
C GLU A 193 -34.36 -8.12 -13.39
N ASP A 194 -34.75 -9.26 -12.83
CA ASP A 194 -35.24 -10.41 -13.60
C ASP A 194 -36.66 -10.14 -14.14
N GLU A 195 -37.50 -9.38 -13.39
CA GLU A 195 -38.85 -8.99 -13.83
C GLU A 195 -38.82 -7.95 -14.94
N GLU A 196 -37.92 -6.97 -14.92
CA GLU A 196 -37.74 -5.97 -16.00
C GLU A 196 -37.27 -6.63 -17.30
N THR A 197 -36.30 -7.56 -17.23
CA THR A 197 -35.82 -8.29 -18.42
C THR A 197 -36.86 -9.19 -18.99
N ALA A 198 -37.71 -9.81 -18.19
CA ALA A 198 -38.84 -10.61 -18.63
C ALA A 198 -39.98 -9.76 -19.26
N SER A 199 -40.21 -8.56 -18.74
CA SER A 199 -41.18 -7.60 -19.24
C SER A 199 -40.79 -7.03 -20.62
N ASP A 200 -39.50 -6.70 -20.79
CA ASP A 200 -38.98 -6.17 -22.06
C ASP A 200 -38.91 -7.25 -23.17
N ALA A 201 -38.70 -8.52 -22.80
CA ALA A 201 -38.73 -9.63 -23.71
C ALA A 201 -40.16 -9.96 -24.24
N HIS A 202 -41.21 -9.46 -23.55
CA HIS A 202 -42.62 -9.68 -23.90
C HIS A 202 -43.30 -8.50 -24.59
N LYS A 203 -42.56 -7.40 -24.86
CA LYS A 203 -43.11 -6.28 -25.64
C LYS A 203 -43.31 -6.72 -27.10
N PRO A 204 -44.54 -6.72 -27.62
CA PRO A 204 -44.79 -7.00 -29.01
C PRO A 204 -44.09 -5.98 -29.92
N LEU A 205 -43.50 -6.43 -31.01
CA LEU A 205 -42.83 -5.59 -32.01
C LEU A 205 -43.76 -4.61 -32.73
N ASP A 206 -45.07 -4.64 -32.42
CA ASP A 206 -46.09 -3.82 -33.08
C ASP A 206 -46.14 -2.36 -32.62
N ASP A 207 -45.48 -2.01 -31.47
CA ASP A 207 -45.47 -0.63 -30.96
C ASP A 207 -44.29 0.21 -31.51
N LEU A 208 -43.54 -0.25 -32.48
CA LEU A 208 -42.44 0.49 -33.13
C LEU A 208 -42.77 1.09 -34.50
N GLN A 209 -44.06 1.11 -34.88
CA GLN A 209 -44.51 1.74 -36.14
C GLN A 209 -45.53 2.86 -35.85
N ASP A 210 -45.08 3.98 -35.29
CA ASP A 210 -45.73 5.29 -35.42
C ASP A 210 -44.68 6.44 -35.39
#